data_8aac23e4cdb7148bb59b05225fc0ea6d
#
_entry.id   8aac23e4cdb7148bb59b05225fc0ea6d
#
_cell.length_a   1.000
_cell.length_b   1.000
_cell.length_c   1.000
_cell.angle_alpha   90.00
_cell.angle_beta   90.00
_cell.angle_gamma   90.00
#
_symmetry.space_group_name_H-M   'P 1'
#
loop_
_entity.id
_entity.type
_entity.pdbx_description
1 polymer ?
#
loop_
_entity_poly.entity_id
_entity_poly.type
_entity_poly.pdbx_seq_one_letter_code
_entity_poly.pdbx_strand_id
1 'polypeptide(L)'
;MHPIGASTAVVFGTVGERLLSHKSFTAIWDEFARTGLPLSVHMGRSYPPFDQLVETRLEAHVIAMGMPAQLGFVALVAQGMLDRYPDLKVAFLEFGAEWLFYVVGRLAHYLPSYRRDPTVRAMGRLPEKAIEEYLTSGRFFIAPEADDPLLPQEIALVGAEHILFSSDYPHGEGRDNAASEILQRGDLTDGQKRSILFDNTVRFCGAP
;
A
#
# COMPACT_ATOMS: atom_id res chain seq x y z
N MET A 1 -4.18 20.14 5.55
CA MET A 1 -5.47 19.70 4.97
C MET A 1 -5.63 20.31 3.57
N HIS A 2 -6.05 19.53 2.57
CA HIS A 2 -6.32 20.04 1.21
C HIS A 2 -7.44 21.11 1.27
N PRO A 3 -7.46 22.12 0.36
CA PRO A 3 -8.46 23.20 0.37
C PRO A 3 -9.94 22.74 0.38
N ILE A 4 -10.22 21.54 -0.11
CA ILE A 4 -11.56 20.93 -0.07
C ILE A 4 -11.80 20.05 1.17
N GLY A 5 -10.88 20.04 2.15
CA GLY A 5 -10.98 19.24 3.37
C GLY A 5 -10.64 17.74 3.19
N ALA A 6 -10.14 17.32 2.02
CA ALA A 6 -9.73 15.93 1.81
C ALA A 6 -8.45 15.61 2.59
N SER A 7 -8.40 14.45 3.24
CA SER A 7 -7.25 13.96 3.99
C SER A 7 -6.39 13.00 3.16
N THR A 8 -6.98 12.31 2.18
CA THR A 8 -6.32 11.40 1.24
C THR A 8 -7.17 11.30 -0.03
N ALA A 9 -6.58 10.84 -1.11
CA ALA A 9 -7.31 10.41 -2.30
C ALA A 9 -7.20 8.90 -2.47
N VAL A 10 -8.32 8.24 -2.76
CA VAL A 10 -8.41 6.79 -2.93
C VAL A 10 -8.35 6.43 -4.39
N VAL A 11 -7.53 5.45 -4.73
CA VAL A 11 -7.47 4.82 -6.06
C VAL A 11 -7.44 3.30 -5.90
N PHE A 12 -7.76 2.59 -6.96
CA PHE A 12 -7.50 1.14 -7.03
C PHE A 12 -6.08 0.87 -7.55
N GLY A 13 -5.58 -0.34 -7.34
CA GLY A 13 -4.22 -0.73 -7.76
C GLY A 13 -4.00 -0.77 -9.28
N THR A 14 -5.09 -0.81 -10.06
CA THR A 14 -5.11 -0.66 -11.52
C THR A 14 -6.25 0.25 -11.96
N VAL A 15 -6.20 0.75 -13.18
CA VAL A 15 -7.31 1.46 -13.82
C VAL A 15 -7.59 0.77 -15.15
N GLY A 16 -8.57 -0.14 -15.16
CA GLY A 16 -8.75 -1.08 -16.25
C GLY A 16 -7.47 -1.91 -16.43
N GLU A 17 -7.00 -2.05 -17.65
CA GLU A 17 -5.79 -2.82 -17.98
C GLU A 17 -4.48 -2.01 -17.84
N ARG A 18 -4.50 -0.91 -17.10
CA ARG A 18 -3.32 -0.05 -16.93
C ARG A 18 -2.84 -0.06 -15.48
N LEU A 19 -1.54 -0.26 -15.32
CA LEU A 19 -0.85 -0.08 -14.05
C LEU A 19 -0.83 1.41 -13.65
N LEU A 20 -0.73 1.68 -12.37
CA LEU A 20 -0.66 3.05 -11.83
C LEU A 20 0.53 3.86 -12.38
N SER A 21 1.61 3.20 -12.79
CA SER A 21 2.78 3.83 -13.43
C SER A 21 2.58 4.22 -14.90
N HIS A 22 1.43 3.90 -15.51
CA HIS A 22 1.19 4.19 -16.93
C HIS A 22 1.22 5.70 -17.20
N LYS A 23 1.88 6.09 -18.30
CA LYS A 23 2.11 7.50 -18.67
C LYS A 23 0.86 8.38 -18.78
N SER A 24 -0.31 7.79 -19.06
CA SER A 24 -1.58 8.54 -19.11
C SER A 24 -2.01 9.13 -17.77
N PHE A 25 -1.41 8.68 -16.66
CA PHE A 25 -1.72 9.16 -15.31
C PHE A 25 -0.73 10.21 -14.82
N THR A 26 0.25 10.64 -15.64
CA THR A 26 1.28 11.62 -15.23
C THR A 26 0.66 12.88 -14.63
N ALA A 27 -0.39 13.45 -15.25
CA ALA A 27 -1.04 14.65 -14.74
C ALA A 27 -1.68 14.46 -13.35
N ILE A 28 -2.13 13.23 -13.03
CA ILE A 28 -2.66 12.90 -11.70
C ILE A 28 -1.52 12.87 -10.69
N TRP A 29 -0.39 12.27 -11.02
CA TRP A 29 0.78 12.21 -10.16
C TRP A 29 1.40 13.59 -9.92
N ASP A 30 1.44 14.43 -10.95
CA ASP A 30 1.90 15.82 -10.83
C ASP A 30 0.98 16.62 -9.88
N GLU A 31 -0.34 16.32 -9.88
CA GLU A 31 -1.28 16.95 -8.96
C GLU A 31 -1.11 16.47 -7.51
N PHE A 32 -0.83 15.18 -7.29
CA PHE A 32 -0.44 14.67 -5.96
C PHE A 32 0.81 15.40 -5.44
N ALA A 33 1.84 15.54 -6.27
CA ALA A 33 3.07 16.25 -5.91
C ALA A 33 2.80 17.71 -5.58
N ARG A 34 1.94 18.37 -6.37
CA ARG A 34 1.59 19.78 -6.16
C ARG A 34 0.79 20.03 -4.89
N THR A 35 -0.10 19.11 -4.53
CA THR A 35 -1.02 19.27 -3.40
C THR A 35 -0.49 18.67 -2.11
N GLY A 36 0.48 17.75 -2.18
CA GLY A 36 0.95 16.97 -1.03
C GLY A 36 -0.11 16.03 -0.45
N LEU A 37 -1.22 15.78 -1.18
CA LEU A 37 -2.28 14.89 -0.74
C LEU A 37 -1.77 13.44 -0.74
N PRO A 38 -1.92 12.68 0.37
CA PRO A 38 -1.55 11.28 0.40
C PRO A 38 -2.42 10.42 -0.52
N LEU A 39 -1.85 9.33 -1.02
CA LEU A 39 -2.52 8.34 -1.85
C LEU A 39 -2.92 7.13 -1.01
N SER A 40 -4.16 6.70 -1.08
CA SER A 40 -4.63 5.41 -0.56
C SER A 40 -4.95 4.47 -1.73
N VAL A 41 -4.23 3.35 -1.81
CA VAL A 41 -4.50 2.27 -2.76
C VAL A 41 -5.40 1.26 -2.05
N HIS A 42 -6.61 1.11 -2.55
CA HIS A 42 -7.65 0.28 -1.96
C HIS A 42 -7.85 -1.00 -2.77
N MET A 43 -8.27 -2.08 -2.12
CA MET A 43 -8.70 -3.28 -2.84
C MET A 43 -9.92 -2.96 -3.73
N GLY A 44 -10.09 -3.73 -4.80
CA GLY A 44 -11.28 -3.58 -5.64
C GLY A 44 -11.14 -4.21 -7.01
N ARG A 45 -12.28 -4.48 -7.63
CA ARG A 45 -12.39 -5.10 -8.96
C ARG A 45 -12.01 -4.11 -10.05
N SER A 46 -10.73 -3.78 -10.14
CA SER A 46 -10.23 -2.72 -11.03
C SER A 46 -9.48 -3.24 -12.26
N TYR A 47 -9.24 -4.56 -12.35
CA TYR A 47 -8.59 -5.21 -13.48
C TYR A 47 -9.54 -6.23 -14.15
N PRO A 48 -10.22 -5.86 -15.24
CA PRO A 48 -11.26 -6.70 -15.87
C PRO A 48 -10.83 -8.13 -16.22
N PRO A 49 -9.58 -8.42 -16.65
CA PRO A 49 -9.19 -9.80 -16.91
C PRO A 49 -9.27 -10.72 -15.69
N PHE A 50 -9.04 -10.21 -14.46
CA PHE A 50 -9.21 -11.03 -13.26
C PHE A 50 -10.68 -11.35 -12.98
N ASP A 51 -11.61 -10.43 -13.30
CA ASP A 51 -13.04 -10.70 -13.18
C ASP A 51 -13.52 -11.84 -14.07
N GLN A 52 -12.86 -12.02 -15.22
CA GLN A 52 -13.19 -13.09 -16.16
C GLN A 52 -12.63 -14.46 -15.74
N LEU A 53 -11.69 -14.50 -14.80
CA LEU A 53 -11.07 -15.73 -14.31
C LEU A 53 -11.83 -16.35 -13.14
N VAL A 54 -12.62 -15.55 -12.41
CA VAL A 54 -13.23 -15.97 -11.15
C VAL A 54 -14.68 -16.39 -11.35
N GLU A 55 -15.07 -17.50 -10.72
CA GLU A 55 -16.41 -18.06 -10.79
C GLU A 55 -17.18 -17.86 -9.48
N THR A 56 -16.47 -17.70 -8.37
CA THR A 56 -17.07 -17.58 -7.04
C THR A 56 -16.73 -16.25 -6.39
N ARG A 57 -17.56 -15.83 -5.41
CA ARG A 57 -17.30 -14.62 -4.63
C ARG A 57 -16.01 -14.75 -3.81
N LEU A 58 -15.69 -15.93 -3.28
CA LEU A 58 -14.46 -16.15 -2.51
C LEU A 58 -13.22 -15.95 -3.39
N GLU A 59 -13.18 -16.53 -4.59
CA GLU A 59 -12.10 -16.30 -5.56
C GLU A 59 -11.97 -14.82 -5.92
N ALA A 60 -13.12 -14.13 -6.09
CA ALA A 60 -13.14 -12.72 -6.43
C ALA A 60 -12.48 -11.87 -5.36
N HIS A 61 -12.69 -12.15 -4.06
CA HIS A 61 -12.03 -11.42 -2.98
C HIS A 61 -10.50 -11.54 -3.05
N VAL A 62 -9.97 -12.73 -3.29
CA VAL A 62 -8.53 -12.96 -3.35
C VAL A 62 -7.93 -12.46 -4.66
N ILE A 63 -8.53 -12.84 -5.81
CA ILE A 63 -7.94 -12.59 -7.12
C ILE A 63 -8.38 -11.22 -7.68
N ALA A 64 -9.70 -11.02 -7.84
CA ALA A 64 -10.18 -9.85 -8.57
C ALA A 64 -10.16 -8.56 -7.75
N MET A 65 -10.16 -8.64 -6.41
CA MET A 65 -10.12 -7.49 -5.52
C MET A 65 -8.72 -7.25 -4.92
N GLY A 66 -8.07 -8.27 -4.35
CA GLY A 66 -6.79 -8.12 -3.66
C GLY A 66 -5.59 -7.99 -4.60
N MET A 67 -5.49 -8.83 -5.64
CA MET A 67 -4.31 -8.81 -6.53
C MET A 67 -4.11 -7.48 -7.29
N PRO A 68 -5.14 -6.74 -7.76
CA PRO A 68 -4.92 -5.43 -8.37
C PRO A 68 -4.19 -4.45 -7.48
N ALA A 69 -4.44 -4.46 -6.17
CA ALA A 69 -3.73 -3.59 -5.24
C ALA A 69 -2.24 -3.96 -5.11
N GLN A 70 -1.90 -5.28 -5.15
CA GLN A 70 -0.50 -5.73 -5.21
C GLN A 70 0.18 -5.28 -6.52
N LEU A 71 -0.53 -5.33 -7.66
CA LEU A 71 -0.04 -4.77 -8.92
C LEU A 71 0.23 -3.26 -8.80
N GLY A 72 -0.60 -2.53 -8.04
CA GLY A 72 -0.39 -1.13 -7.72
C GLY A 72 0.93 -0.89 -6.99
N PHE A 73 1.23 -1.69 -5.97
CA PHE A 73 2.52 -1.62 -5.26
C PHE A 73 3.71 -1.89 -6.20
N VAL A 74 3.65 -2.97 -6.97
CA VAL A 74 4.70 -3.30 -7.94
C VAL A 74 4.91 -2.16 -8.93
N ALA A 75 3.83 -1.56 -9.44
CA ALA A 75 3.90 -0.44 -10.36
C ALA A 75 4.58 0.79 -9.74
N LEU A 76 4.22 1.15 -8.51
CA LEU A 76 4.77 2.31 -7.82
C LEU A 76 6.26 2.14 -7.51
N VAL A 77 6.67 0.96 -7.04
CA VAL A 77 8.05 0.69 -6.66
C VAL A 77 8.90 0.34 -7.88
N ALA A 78 8.53 -0.69 -8.66
CA ALA A 78 9.37 -1.23 -9.74
C ALA A 78 9.58 -0.25 -10.90
N GLN A 79 8.69 0.72 -11.09
CA GLN A 79 8.81 1.76 -12.11
C GLN A 79 9.41 3.08 -11.59
N GLY A 80 9.98 3.08 -10.37
CA GLY A 80 10.62 4.24 -9.77
C GLY A 80 9.69 5.43 -9.55
N MET A 81 8.38 5.18 -9.34
CA MET A 81 7.42 6.24 -9.10
C MET A 81 7.68 6.95 -7.77
N LEU A 82 8.08 6.20 -6.73
CA LEU A 82 8.43 6.75 -5.42
C LEU A 82 9.75 7.56 -5.42
N ASP A 83 10.60 7.36 -6.41
CA ASP A 83 11.78 8.19 -6.63
C ASP A 83 11.43 9.47 -7.40
N ARG A 84 10.55 9.33 -8.39
CA ARG A 84 10.08 10.46 -9.20
C ARG A 84 9.21 11.44 -8.40
N TYR A 85 8.46 10.93 -7.42
CA TYR A 85 7.58 11.71 -6.53
C TYR A 85 8.02 11.53 -5.08
N PRO A 86 9.11 12.18 -4.66
CA PRO A 86 9.78 11.88 -3.39
C PRO A 86 8.96 12.25 -2.15
N ASP A 87 7.98 13.12 -2.26
CA ASP A 87 7.11 13.54 -1.16
C ASP A 87 5.79 12.78 -1.11
N LEU A 88 5.52 11.91 -2.10
CA LEU A 88 4.29 11.14 -2.16
C LEU A 88 4.24 10.11 -1.02
N LYS A 89 3.24 10.25 -0.14
CA LYS A 89 2.87 9.21 0.83
C LYS A 89 1.85 8.27 0.21
N VAL A 90 2.01 6.97 0.45
CA VAL A 90 1.10 5.95 -0.06
C VAL A 90 0.73 4.97 1.03
N ALA A 91 -0.56 4.63 1.13
CA ALA A 91 -1.09 3.58 1.98
C ALA A 91 -1.77 2.49 1.15
N PHE A 92 -1.69 1.24 1.62
CA PHE A 92 -2.36 0.09 1.04
C PHE A 92 -3.39 -0.43 2.04
N LEU A 93 -4.67 -0.48 1.62
CA LEU A 93 -5.81 -0.64 2.51
C LEU A 93 -6.67 -1.85 2.13
N GLU A 94 -7.14 -2.58 3.14
CA GLU A 94 -8.19 -3.61 3.05
C GLU A 94 -7.85 -4.89 2.25
N PHE A 95 -6.64 -5.38 2.25
CA PHE A 95 -6.33 -6.68 1.62
C PHE A 95 -5.19 -7.41 2.31
N GLY A 96 -5.10 -7.26 3.64
CA GLY A 96 -4.04 -7.82 4.47
C GLY A 96 -2.69 -7.17 4.22
N ALA A 97 -1.67 -7.71 4.83
CA ALA A 97 -0.29 -7.27 4.60
C ALA A 97 0.68 -8.43 4.32
N GLU A 98 0.25 -9.68 4.42
CA GLU A 98 1.05 -10.90 4.20
C GLU A 98 1.64 -10.97 2.78
N TRP A 99 0.93 -10.44 1.79
CA TRP A 99 1.38 -10.36 0.40
C TRP A 99 2.70 -9.58 0.26
N LEU A 100 2.95 -8.65 1.18
CA LEU A 100 4.12 -7.76 1.12
C LEU A 100 5.42 -8.56 1.24
N PHE A 101 5.47 -9.58 2.10
CA PHE A 101 6.65 -10.44 2.24
C PHE A 101 7.05 -11.10 0.91
N TYR A 102 6.07 -11.64 0.18
CA TYR A 102 6.32 -12.25 -1.12
C TYR A 102 6.78 -11.22 -2.15
N VAL A 103 6.03 -10.13 -2.31
CA VAL A 103 6.29 -9.15 -3.38
C VAL A 103 7.62 -8.43 -3.14
N VAL A 104 7.91 -8.00 -1.91
CA VAL A 104 9.18 -7.38 -1.53
C VAL A 104 10.34 -8.33 -1.77
N GLY A 105 10.23 -9.58 -1.31
CA GLY A 105 11.25 -10.59 -1.52
C GLY A 105 11.53 -10.86 -3.01
N ARG A 106 10.49 -10.86 -3.86
CA ARG A 106 10.67 -11.04 -5.32
C ARG A 106 11.33 -9.83 -5.96
N LEU A 107 10.91 -8.63 -5.63
CA LEU A 107 11.51 -7.40 -6.15
C LEU A 107 12.97 -7.27 -5.71
N ALA A 108 13.28 -7.47 -4.42
CA ALA A 108 14.64 -7.43 -3.89
C ALA A 108 15.55 -8.47 -4.55
N HIS A 109 15.04 -9.68 -4.82
CA HIS A 109 15.80 -10.74 -5.48
C HIS A 109 16.19 -10.37 -6.92
N TYR A 110 15.27 -9.80 -7.71
CA TYR A 110 15.53 -9.52 -9.13
C TYR A 110 16.23 -8.18 -9.37
N LEU A 111 15.98 -7.17 -8.57
CA LEU A 111 16.47 -5.80 -8.79
C LEU A 111 17.98 -5.71 -9.06
N PRO A 112 18.87 -6.42 -8.31
CA PRO A 112 20.31 -6.34 -8.56
C PRO A 112 20.73 -6.84 -9.95
N SER A 113 20.05 -7.86 -10.48
CA SER A 113 20.35 -8.37 -11.83
C SER A 113 19.87 -7.39 -12.91
N TYR A 114 18.69 -6.84 -12.78
CA TYR A 114 18.14 -5.87 -13.71
C TYR A 114 18.92 -4.55 -13.73
N ARG A 115 19.42 -4.11 -12.57
CA ARG A 115 20.31 -2.93 -12.51
C ARG A 115 21.63 -3.13 -13.27
N ARG A 116 22.12 -4.37 -13.43
CA ARG A 116 23.31 -4.68 -14.20
C ARG A 116 23.07 -4.85 -15.70
N ASP A 117 21.83 -5.11 -16.12
CA ASP A 117 21.46 -5.32 -17.51
C ASP A 117 21.29 -3.98 -18.24
N PRO A 118 22.15 -3.63 -19.22
CA PRO A 118 22.02 -2.38 -19.96
C PRO A 118 20.72 -2.25 -20.74
N THR A 119 20.17 -3.37 -21.23
CA THR A 119 18.94 -3.40 -22.01
C THR A 119 17.75 -3.00 -21.12
N VAL A 120 17.67 -3.61 -19.93
CA VAL A 120 16.62 -3.29 -18.97
C VAL A 120 16.73 -1.84 -18.49
N ARG A 121 17.94 -1.37 -18.22
CA ARG A 121 18.17 0.05 -17.84
C ARG A 121 17.73 1.02 -18.93
N ALA A 122 17.89 0.64 -20.20
CA ALA A 122 17.46 1.48 -21.32
C ALA A 122 15.94 1.46 -21.53
N MET A 123 15.25 0.39 -21.15
CA MET A 123 13.81 0.22 -21.35
C MET A 123 12.94 0.88 -20.28
N GLY A 124 13.44 1.05 -19.06
CA GLY A 124 12.60 1.45 -17.95
C GLY A 124 13.31 2.20 -16.84
N ARG A 125 12.50 2.74 -15.96
CA ARG A 125 12.94 3.33 -14.71
C ARG A 125 12.95 2.22 -13.66
N LEU A 126 14.11 1.87 -13.18
CA LEU A 126 14.25 0.98 -12.04
C LEU A 126 14.25 1.80 -10.74
N PRO A 127 13.83 1.22 -9.61
CA PRO A 127 13.96 1.86 -8.32
C PRO A 127 15.42 2.18 -8.01
N GLU A 128 15.68 3.35 -7.46
CA GLU A 128 17.04 3.81 -7.14
C GLU A 128 17.57 3.18 -5.85
N LYS A 129 16.68 2.93 -4.88
CA LYS A 129 16.98 2.40 -3.54
C LYS A 129 16.77 0.88 -3.47
N ALA A 130 17.21 0.25 -2.39
CA ALA A 130 16.78 -1.10 -2.05
C ALA A 130 15.27 -1.09 -1.75
N ILE A 131 14.59 -2.22 -1.98
CA ILE A 131 13.13 -2.27 -1.86
C ILE A 131 12.69 -1.96 -0.43
N GLU A 132 13.42 -2.47 0.56
CA GLU A 132 13.16 -2.28 1.98
C GLU A 132 13.28 -0.81 2.41
N GLU A 133 14.12 -0.02 1.76
CA GLU A 133 14.27 1.39 2.05
C GLU A 133 13.02 2.22 1.71
N TYR A 134 12.20 1.77 0.74
CA TYR A 134 10.91 2.43 0.46
C TYR A 134 9.91 2.16 1.57
N LEU A 135 9.92 0.95 2.15
CA LEU A 135 8.99 0.55 3.20
C LEU A 135 9.19 1.34 4.49
N THR A 136 10.45 1.64 4.83
CA THR A 136 10.84 2.34 6.06
C THR A 136 11.07 3.85 5.86
N SER A 137 10.68 4.39 4.70
CA SER A 137 10.97 5.78 4.31
C SER A 137 10.10 6.85 5.00
N GLY A 138 9.15 6.48 5.84
CA GLY A 138 8.14 7.41 6.40
C GLY A 138 7.02 7.79 5.41
N ARG A 139 7.00 7.19 4.21
CA ARG A 139 6.05 7.50 3.13
C ARG A 139 5.18 6.31 2.71
N PHE A 140 5.55 5.12 3.13
CA PHE A 140 4.83 3.89 2.84
C PHE A 140 4.05 3.44 4.07
N PHE A 141 2.77 3.07 3.90
CA PHE A 141 1.90 2.62 4.97
C PHE A 141 1.07 1.42 4.51
N ILE A 142 0.73 0.56 5.47
CA ILE A 142 -0.19 -0.57 5.28
C ILE A 142 -1.25 -0.58 6.37
N ALA A 143 -2.40 -1.14 6.09
CA ALA A 143 -3.48 -1.33 7.06
C ALA A 143 -3.87 -2.81 7.12
N PRO A 144 -3.14 -3.64 7.89
CA PRO A 144 -3.53 -5.01 8.16
C PRO A 144 -4.76 -5.07 9.06
N GLU A 145 -5.41 -6.22 9.13
CA GLU A 145 -6.51 -6.48 10.04
C GLU A 145 -6.03 -6.47 11.50
N ALA A 146 -6.94 -6.07 12.42
CA ALA A 146 -6.60 -5.95 13.84
C ALA A 146 -6.19 -7.28 14.49
N ASP A 147 -6.71 -8.40 13.98
CA ASP A 147 -6.42 -9.76 14.44
C ASP A 147 -5.36 -10.50 13.61
N ASP A 148 -4.73 -9.82 12.66
CA ASP A 148 -3.70 -10.43 11.83
C ASP A 148 -2.60 -11.09 12.70
N PRO A 149 -2.37 -12.40 12.55
CA PRO A 149 -1.37 -13.12 13.33
C PRO A 149 0.06 -12.74 12.92
N LEU A 150 0.26 -12.15 11.74
CA LEU A 150 1.57 -11.73 11.23
C LEU A 150 1.90 -10.27 11.55
N LEU A 151 1.00 -9.53 12.22
CA LEU A 151 1.23 -8.12 12.55
C LEU A 151 2.59 -7.82 13.21
N PRO A 152 3.14 -8.65 14.14
CA PRO A 152 4.49 -8.42 14.66
C PRO A 152 5.58 -8.54 13.59
N GLN A 153 5.43 -9.46 12.65
CA GLN A 153 6.36 -9.65 11.54
C GLN A 153 6.27 -8.49 10.53
N GLU A 154 5.07 -8.00 10.27
CA GLU A 154 4.83 -6.83 9.44
C GLU A 154 5.44 -5.58 10.06
N ILE A 155 5.26 -5.38 11.37
CA ILE A 155 5.94 -4.33 12.12
C ILE A 155 7.47 -4.46 12.01
N ALA A 156 8.01 -5.68 12.07
CA ALA A 156 9.45 -5.89 11.88
C ALA A 156 9.93 -5.56 10.47
N LEU A 157 9.07 -5.72 9.45
CA LEU A 157 9.38 -5.41 8.06
C LEU A 157 9.30 -3.92 7.75
N VAL A 158 8.24 -3.23 8.18
CA VAL A 158 7.97 -1.85 7.77
C VAL A 158 8.20 -0.82 8.88
N GLY A 159 8.21 -1.23 10.15
CA GLY A 159 8.19 -0.35 11.32
C GLY A 159 6.76 -0.07 11.82
N ALA A 160 6.59 -0.03 13.15
CA ALA A 160 5.27 0.22 13.76
C ALA A 160 4.66 1.56 13.35
N GLU A 161 5.48 2.53 12.99
CA GLU A 161 5.10 3.87 12.53
C GLU A 161 4.46 3.90 11.14
N HIS A 162 4.43 2.76 10.43
CA HIS A 162 3.89 2.61 9.09
C HIS A 162 2.61 1.77 9.05
N ILE A 163 2.12 1.29 10.20
CA ILE A 163 0.89 0.52 10.32
C ILE A 163 -0.28 1.47 10.59
N LEU A 164 -1.28 1.48 9.71
CA LEU A 164 -2.53 2.22 9.92
C LEU A 164 -3.58 1.30 10.53
N PHE A 165 -4.51 1.88 11.27
CA PHE A 165 -5.67 1.18 11.80
C PHE A 165 -6.83 1.21 10.80
N SER A 166 -7.49 0.06 10.63
CA SER A 166 -8.77 -0.06 9.92
C SER A 166 -9.70 -1.00 10.68
N SER A 167 -11.00 -0.75 10.63
CA SER A 167 -12.04 -1.65 11.15
C SER A 167 -12.83 -2.33 10.04
N ASP A 168 -12.76 -1.80 8.84
CA ASP A 168 -13.57 -2.18 7.69
C ASP A 168 -15.10 -2.18 7.97
N TYR A 169 -15.53 -1.51 9.04
CA TYR A 169 -16.94 -1.37 9.36
C TYR A 169 -17.64 -0.46 8.32
N PRO A 170 -18.82 -0.82 7.79
CA PRO A 170 -19.75 -1.90 8.20
C PRO A 170 -19.77 -3.12 7.25
N HIS A 171 -18.69 -3.42 6.57
CA HIS A 171 -18.62 -4.61 5.71
C HIS A 171 -18.80 -5.91 6.52
N GLY A 172 -19.16 -7.02 5.85
CA GLY A 172 -19.43 -8.29 6.51
C GLY A 172 -18.20 -8.94 7.16
N GLU A 173 -17.02 -8.63 6.65
CA GLU A 173 -15.70 -8.95 7.21
C GLU A 173 -15.21 -7.92 8.22
N GLY A 174 -15.85 -6.75 8.29
CA GLY A 174 -15.51 -5.66 9.21
C GLY A 174 -15.72 -6.03 10.67
N ARG A 175 -14.99 -5.35 11.54
CA ARG A 175 -14.90 -5.68 12.96
C ARG A 175 -15.31 -4.49 13.83
N ASP A 176 -16.47 -4.59 14.49
CA ASP A 176 -16.99 -3.55 15.39
C ASP A 176 -16.06 -3.24 16.57
N ASN A 177 -15.25 -4.24 16.96
CA ASN A 177 -14.37 -4.18 18.12
C ASN A 177 -12.86 -4.09 17.76
N ALA A 178 -12.53 -3.84 16.50
CA ALA A 178 -11.13 -3.82 16.01
C ALA A 178 -10.18 -2.99 16.89
N ALA A 179 -10.59 -1.82 17.35
CA ALA A 179 -9.77 -1.00 18.24
C ALA A 179 -9.50 -1.68 19.59
N SER A 180 -10.51 -2.36 20.15
CA SER A 180 -10.35 -3.15 21.38
C SER A 180 -9.44 -4.35 21.17
N GLU A 181 -9.48 -4.97 20.01
CA GLU A 181 -8.59 -6.09 19.66
C GLU A 181 -7.14 -5.63 19.63
N ILE A 182 -6.82 -4.51 18.97
CA ILE A 182 -5.45 -3.94 19.02
C ILE A 182 -5.04 -3.64 20.47
N LEU A 183 -5.91 -3.04 21.29
CA LEU A 183 -5.60 -2.73 22.69
C LEU A 183 -5.33 -3.99 23.53
N GLN A 184 -5.98 -5.10 23.24
CA GLN A 184 -5.85 -6.37 23.97
C GLN A 184 -4.69 -7.24 23.48
N ARG A 185 -4.04 -6.94 22.37
CA ARG A 185 -2.90 -7.70 21.86
C ARG A 185 -1.75 -7.73 22.87
N GLY A 186 -1.36 -8.92 23.26
CA GLY A 186 -0.23 -9.14 24.18
C GLY A 186 1.14 -9.10 23.50
N ASP A 187 1.17 -9.14 22.17
CA ASP A 187 2.35 -9.14 21.32
C ASP A 187 2.77 -7.73 20.84
N LEU A 188 2.01 -6.69 21.23
CA LEU A 188 2.30 -5.28 20.96
C LEU A 188 2.60 -4.51 22.24
N THR A 189 3.57 -3.61 22.18
CA THR A 189 3.81 -2.62 23.24
C THR A 189 2.73 -1.52 23.24
N ASP A 190 2.54 -0.82 24.36
CA ASP A 190 1.59 0.29 24.44
C ASP A 190 1.93 1.42 23.45
N GLY A 191 3.22 1.66 23.20
CA GLY A 191 3.67 2.61 22.19
C GLY A 191 3.25 2.23 20.77
N GLN A 192 3.39 0.94 20.41
CA GLN A 192 2.94 0.43 19.11
C GLN A 192 1.42 0.53 18.96
N LYS A 193 0.65 0.14 19.99
CA LYS A 193 -0.81 0.27 20.01
C LYS A 193 -1.25 1.71 19.79
N ARG A 194 -0.63 2.66 20.49
CA ARG A 194 -0.91 4.09 20.32
C ARG A 194 -0.57 4.56 18.90
N SER A 195 0.60 4.16 18.38
CA SER A 195 1.02 4.52 17.02
C SER A 195 0.02 4.04 16.00
N ILE A 196 -0.39 2.77 16.06
CA ILE A 196 -1.36 2.16 15.13
C ILE A 196 -2.72 2.85 15.22
N LEU A 197 -3.25 3.02 16.43
CA LEU A 197 -4.61 3.54 16.64
C LEU A 197 -4.74 5.04 16.37
N PHE A 198 -3.66 5.81 16.42
CA PHE A 198 -3.75 7.27 16.34
C PHE A 198 -2.58 7.95 15.61
N ASP A 199 -1.34 7.81 16.10
CA ASP A 199 -0.24 8.69 15.69
C ASP A 199 0.08 8.52 14.20
N ASN A 200 -0.05 7.30 13.64
CA ASN A 200 0.26 7.01 12.24
C ASN A 200 -0.75 7.61 11.28
N THR A 201 -2.04 7.66 11.66
CA THR A 201 -3.06 8.35 10.85
C THR A 201 -2.75 9.84 10.74
N VAL A 202 -2.35 10.46 11.85
CA VAL A 202 -1.90 11.87 11.85
C VAL A 202 -0.65 12.05 10.99
N ARG A 203 0.29 11.11 11.06
CA ARG A 203 1.52 11.12 10.23
C ARG A 203 1.21 10.97 8.75
N PHE A 204 0.26 10.11 8.39
CA PHE A 204 -0.15 9.88 7.00
C PHE A 204 -0.98 11.03 6.44
N CYS A 205 -2.08 11.38 7.10
CA CYS A 205 -3.05 12.37 6.62
C CYS A 205 -2.65 13.83 6.91
N GLY A 206 -1.71 14.06 7.84
CA GLY A 206 -1.47 15.37 8.44
C GLY A 206 -2.38 15.59 9.66
N ALA A 207 -2.02 16.55 10.50
CA ALA A 207 -2.87 16.97 11.61
C ALA A 207 -4.15 17.62 11.08
N PRO A 208 -5.31 17.41 11.76
CA PRO A 208 -6.58 18.03 11.39
C PRO A 208 -6.58 19.55 11.48
#